data_903d79cb0767a1666b4dca8c2b97b4ed
#
_entry.id   903d79cb0767a1666b4dca8c2b97b4ed
#
_cell.length_a   1.000
_cell.length_b   1.000
_cell.length_c   1.000
_cell.angle_alpha   90.00
_cell.angle_beta   90.00
_cell.angle_gamma   90.00
#
_symmetry.space_group_name_H-M   'P 1'
#
loop_
_entity.id
_entity.type
_entity.pdbx_description
1 polymer ?
#
loop_
_entity_poly.entity_id
_entity_poly.type
_entity_poly.pdbx_seq_one_letter_code
_entity_poly.pdbx_strand_id
1 'polypeptide(L)'
;LGCKESNGSHKKIIDIYNKHKPLARGYTVKYTDSWCATFVSAMAIKCGLTDIIPTECGCGQMIQLFQKLGAWIENDAHTPQMGDIIFYDWDDGGSGDCTGWPEHVGIVVNVTGGNMKIIEGNKSDSVSYRNMAVNSRYIRGYGAPKYSKKATSSGSAGNTAASGSSGGSSGALKYKIGDIVDFTGSTHYTSSYAAGKAKSCKPGKAKVTQLSAGQPHPYHLQAEKGSGSTVSGWVNAGDIKGATAASSGAIAVGKTVKVKSTATKYATGQTIPNWVKGKKYTVQQINGSRALLKEITSWVNLGDLELS
;
A
#
# COMPACT_ATOMS: atom_id res chain seq x y z
N LEU A 1 0.17 -14.71 -14.02
CA LEU A 1 1.36 -14.79 -14.88
C LEU A 1 1.16 -15.83 -15.96
N GLY A 2 1.93 -15.71 -17.06
CA GLY A 2 1.88 -16.66 -18.16
C GLY A 2 0.77 -16.46 -19.20
N CYS A 3 -0.22 -15.61 -18.97
CA CYS A 3 -1.17 -15.20 -20.00
C CYS A 3 -0.46 -14.25 -20.97
N LYS A 4 -0.55 -14.53 -22.27
CA LYS A 4 0.11 -13.74 -23.31
C LYS A 4 -0.62 -13.83 -24.65
N GLU A 5 -0.41 -12.84 -25.51
CA GLU A 5 -1.04 -12.79 -26.83
C GLU A 5 -0.53 -13.87 -27.76
N SER A 6 0.79 -14.12 -27.76
CA SER A 6 1.45 -15.06 -28.66
C SER A 6 0.90 -16.49 -28.63
N ASN A 7 0.20 -16.88 -27.52
CA ASN A 7 -0.46 -18.17 -27.43
C ASN A 7 -1.99 -18.04 -27.22
N GLY A 8 -2.54 -16.85 -27.36
CA GLY A 8 -3.97 -16.56 -27.20
C GLY A 8 -4.52 -16.65 -25.78
N SER A 9 -3.66 -16.90 -24.76
CA SER A 9 -4.16 -17.10 -23.38
C SER A 9 -4.66 -15.82 -22.71
N HIS A 10 -4.30 -14.61 -23.22
CA HIS A 10 -4.84 -13.32 -22.79
C HIS A 10 -6.34 -13.20 -23.02
N LYS A 11 -6.91 -13.90 -24.03
CA LYS A 11 -8.34 -13.89 -24.35
C LYS A 11 -9.22 -14.21 -23.14
N LYS A 12 -8.77 -15.08 -22.24
CA LYS A 12 -9.48 -15.41 -21.00
C LYS A 12 -9.71 -14.19 -20.11
N ILE A 13 -8.79 -13.23 -20.11
CA ILE A 13 -8.90 -11.99 -19.32
C ILE A 13 -9.96 -11.10 -19.95
N ILE A 14 -9.91 -10.92 -21.26
CA ILE A 14 -10.87 -10.13 -22.04
C ILE A 14 -12.28 -10.73 -21.93
N ASP A 15 -12.40 -12.05 -21.97
CA ASP A 15 -13.70 -12.75 -21.83
C ASP A 15 -14.32 -12.52 -20.45
N ILE A 16 -13.53 -12.46 -19.38
CA ILE A 16 -14.03 -12.16 -18.04
C ILE A 16 -14.68 -10.78 -18.02
N TYR A 17 -14.01 -9.79 -18.58
CA TYR A 17 -14.53 -8.42 -18.68
C TYR A 17 -15.79 -8.38 -19.57
N ASN A 18 -15.75 -8.93 -20.76
CA ASN A 18 -16.86 -8.89 -21.71
C ASN A 18 -18.12 -9.59 -21.22
N LYS A 19 -18.00 -10.61 -20.36
CA LYS A 19 -19.13 -11.30 -19.73
C LYS A 19 -19.75 -10.51 -18.58
N HIS A 20 -19.03 -9.56 -18.01
CA HIS A 20 -19.54 -8.72 -16.93
C HIS A 20 -20.42 -7.61 -17.49
N LYS A 21 -21.64 -7.44 -16.93
CA LYS A 21 -22.59 -6.42 -17.38
C LYS A 21 -22.98 -5.47 -16.24
N PRO A 22 -23.23 -4.19 -16.52
CA PRO A 22 -23.11 -3.56 -17.84
C PRO A 22 -21.64 -3.36 -18.25
N LEU A 23 -21.35 -3.39 -19.55
CA LEU A 23 -20.03 -3.02 -20.07
C LEU A 23 -19.80 -1.52 -19.91
N ALA A 24 -18.57 -1.15 -19.55
CA ALA A 24 -18.19 0.26 -19.52
C ALA A 24 -18.41 0.89 -20.91
N ARG A 25 -19.15 1.98 -20.93
CA ARG A 25 -19.51 2.71 -22.17
C ARG A 25 -20.14 1.81 -23.25
N GLY A 26 -20.67 0.64 -22.88
CA GLY A 26 -21.25 -0.34 -23.83
C GLY A 26 -20.23 -1.03 -24.74
N TYR A 27 -18.92 -0.84 -24.51
CA TYR A 27 -17.88 -1.33 -25.41
C TYR A 27 -17.48 -2.77 -25.12
N THR A 28 -17.54 -3.62 -26.14
CA THR A 28 -17.00 -4.98 -26.10
C THR A 28 -15.55 -4.97 -26.54
N VAL A 29 -14.64 -5.30 -25.63
CA VAL A 29 -13.18 -5.31 -25.89
C VAL A 29 -12.83 -6.42 -26.86
N LYS A 30 -12.11 -6.06 -27.93
CA LYS A 30 -11.59 -7.01 -28.92
C LYS A 30 -10.31 -7.66 -28.41
N TYR A 31 -9.97 -8.84 -28.91
CA TYR A 31 -8.71 -9.52 -28.55
C TYR A 31 -7.44 -8.82 -29.05
N THR A 32 -7.62 -7.85 -29.93
CA THR A 32 -6.52 -7.02 -30.50
C THR A 32 -6.42 -5.64 -29.85
N ASP A 33 -7.31 -5.30 -28.91
CA ASP A 33 -7.26 -4.04 -28.21
C ASP A 33 -6.21 -4.09 -27.08
N SER A 34 -5.71 -2.93 -26.66
CA SER A 34 -4.92 -2.82 -25.44
C SER A 34 -5.75 -3.26 -24.23
N TRP A 35 -5.24 -4.18 -23.42
CA TRP A 35 -6.00 -4.82 -22.35
C TRP A 35 -5.42 -4.62 -20.95
N CYS A 36 -4.62 -3.57 -20.74
CA CYS A 36 -4.08 -3.25 -19.41
C CYS A 36 -5.20 -2.90 -18.40
N ALA A 37 -6.09 -1.96 -18.74
CA ALA A 37 -7.23 -1.61 -17.90
C ALA A 37 -8.26 -2.75 -17.83
N THR A 38 -8.46 -3.48 -18.92
CA THR A 38 -9.29 -4.69 -18.97
C THR A 38 -8.77 -5.76 -18.01
N PHE A 39 -7.45 -5.92 -17.85
CA PHE A 39 -6.83 -6.83 -16.88
C PHE A 39 -7.20 -6.45 -15.45
N VAL A 40 -7.04 -5.17 -15.07
CA VAL A 40 -7.42 -4.68 -13.73
C VAL A 40 -8.89 -4.94 -13.45
N SER A 41 -9.76 -4.60 -14.42
CA SER A 41 -11.20 -4.84 -14.34
C SER A 41 -11.54 -6.34 -14.21
N ALA A 42 -10.90 -7.19 -14.99
CA ALA A 42 -11.12 -8.64 -14.91
C ALA A 42 -10.71 -9.21 -13.56
N MET A 43 -9.64 -8.69 -12.94
CA MET A 43 -9.23 -9.09 -11.59
C MET A 43 -10.24 -8.60 -10.54
N ALA A 44 -10.72 -7.36 -10.65
CA ALA A 44 -11.78 -6.84 -9.78
C ALA A 44 -13.06 -7.67 -9.86
N ILE A 45 -13.49 -8.04 -11.09
CA ILE A 45 -14.67 -8.89 -11.32
C ILE A 45 -14.48 -10.26 -10.66
N LYS A 46 -13.34 -10.91 -10.87
CA LYS A 46 -13.06 -12.24 -10.28
C LYS A 46 -13.02 -12.23 -8.76
N CYS A 47 -12.61 -11.13 -8.17
CA CYS A 47 -12.50 -10.98 -6.71
C CYS A 47 -13.79 -10.39 -6.09
N GLY A 48 -14.82 -10.05 -6.86
CA GLY A 48 -16.04 -9.42 -6.34
C GLY A 48 -15.81 -8.02 -5.77
N LEU A 49 -14.87 -7.25 -6.35
CA LEU A 49 -14.43 -5.96 -5.88
C LEU A 49 -14.85 -4.78 -6.77
N THR A 50 -15.84 -4.99 -7.64
CA THR A 50 -16.24 -4.01 -8.67
C THR A 50 -16.88 -2.73 -8.11
N ASP A 51 -17.27 -2.72 -6.86
CA ASP A 51 -17.79 -1.56 -6.13
C ASP A 51 -16.70 -0.66 -5.54
N ILE A 52 -15.45 -1.14 -5.43
CA ILE A 52 -14.30 -0.38 -4.94
C ILE A 52 -13.19 -0.25 -5.98
N ILE A 53 -13.15 -1.13 -6.99
CA ILE A 53 -12.28 -1.04 -8.16
C ILE A 53 -13.21 -0.98 -9.38
N PRO A 54 -13.38 0.19 -9.99
CA PRO A 54 -14.35 0.34 -11.08
C PRO A 54 -13.93 -0.46 -12.32
N THR A 55 -14.94 -1.03 -13.00
CA THR A 55 -14.71 -1.75 -14.26
C THR A 55 -14.65 -0.80 -15.43
N GLU A 56 -13.53 -0.78 -16.15
CA GLU A 56 -13.28 0.05 -17.32
C GLU A 56 -12.21 -0.62 -18.20
N CYS A 57 -12.22 -0.32 -19.49
CA CYS A 57 -11.23 -0.81 -20.46
C CYS A 57 -10.27 0.30 -20.95
N GLY A 58 -10.44 1.53 -20.47
CA GLY A 58 -9.57 2.68 -20.77
C GLY A 58 -8.96 3.27 -19.49
N CYS A 59 -7.66 3.53 -19.48
CA CYS A 59 -6.94 4.00 -18.29
C CYS A 59 -7.46 5.34 -17.79
N GLY A 60 -7.62 6.34 -18.67
CA GLY A 60 -8.07 7.67 -18.29
C GLY A 60 -9.51 7.67 -17.75
N GLN A 61 -10.39 6.88 -18.37
CA GLN A 61 -11.77 6.71 -17.88
C GLN A 61 -11.79 6.00 -16.53
N MET A 62 -10.90 5.05 -16.29
CA MET A 62 -10.77 4.39 -14.98
C MET A 62 -10.34 5.37 -13.90
N ILE A 63 -9.43 6.31 -14.18
CA ILE A 63 -9.08 7.43 -13.27
C ILE A 63 -10.32 8.23 -12.91
N GLN A 64 -11.11 8.64 -13.91
CA GLN A 64 -12.34 9.42 -13.68
C GLN A 64 -13.33 8.67 -12.77
N LEU A 65 -13.42 7.36 -12.89
CA LEU A 65 -14.25 6.54 -12.01
C LEU A 65 -13.68 6.46 -10.58
N PHE A 66 -12.36 6.35 -10.41
CA PHE A 66 -11.73 6.45 -9.09
C PHE A 66 -11.93 7.82 -8.45
N GLN A 67 -11.89 8.90 -9.23
CA GLN A 67 -12.21 10.25 -8.76
C GLN A 67 -13.65 10.33 -8.24
N LYS A 68 -14.62 9.81 -8.99
CA LYS A 68 -16.04 9.74 -8.58
C LYS A 68 -16.24 8.91 -7.30
N LEU A 69 -15.46 7.86 -7.09
CA LEU A 69 -15.48 7.04 -5.87
C LEU A 69 -14.80 7.74 -4.67
N GLY A 70 -14.16 8.90 -4.87
CA GLY A 70 -13.32 9.55 -3.85
C GLY A 70 -12.18 8.63 -3.40
N ALA A 71 -11.60 7.90 -4.36
CA ALA A 71 -10.53 6.93 -4.16
C ALA A 71 -9.34 7.18 -5.12
N TRP A 72 -9.24 8.37 -5.70
CA TRP A 72 -8.11 8.79 -6.53
C TRP A 72 -7.08 9.57 -5.71
N ILE A 73 -5.82 9.29 -5.91
CA ILE A 73 -4.68 10.01 -5.34
C ILE A 73 -3.83 10.53 -6.49
N GLU A 74 -3.90 11.85 -6.71
CA GLU A 74 -3.16 12.54 -7.76
C GLU A 74 -1.65 12.55 -7.53
N ASN A 75 -1.22 12.54 -6.28
CA ASN A 75 0.16 12.68 -5.86
C ASN A 75 0.99 11.43 -6.24
N ASP A 76 1.88 11.55 -7.22
CA ASP A 76 2.81 10.51 -7.67
C ASP A 76 3.84 10.12 -6.61
N ALA A 77 4.17 11.04 -5.68
CA ALA A 77 5.03 10.79 -4.52
C ALA A 77 4.31 10.02 -3.38
N HIS A 78 3.02 9.69 -3.55
CA HIS A 78 2.31 8.83 -2.62
C HIS A 78 3.02 7.49 -2.47
N THR A 79 3.19 7.00 -1.23
CA THR A 79 3.68 5.65 -1.00
C THR A 79 2.51 4.68 -1.09
N PRO A 80 2.37 3.92 -2.17
CA PRO A 80 1.20 3.07 -2.36
C PRO A 80 1.22 1.87 -1.44
N GLN A 81 0.05 1.27 -1.28
CA GLN A 81 -0.14 0.02 -0.58
C GLN A 81 -0.37 -1.13 -1.57
N MET A 82 -0.18 -2.36 -1.10
CA MET A 82 -0.56 -3.52 -1.90
C MET A 82 -2.07 -3.48 -2.18
N GLY A 83 -2.42 -3.66 -3.44
CA GLY A 83 -3.79 -3.57 -3.93
C GLY A 83 -4.13 -2.21 -4.55
N ASP A 84 -3.31 -1.18 -4.35
CA ASP A 84 -3.50 0.09 -5.06
C ASP A 84 -3.34 -0.12 -6.57
N ILE A 85 -4.10 0.65 -7.34
CA ILE A 85 -4.08 0.63 -8.80
C ILE A 85 -3.19 1.79 -9.25
N ILE A 86 -2.03 1.48 -9.82
CA ILE A 86 -1.07 2.48 -10.29
C ILE A 86 -1.29 2.79 -11.77
N PHE A 87 -1.29 4.07 -12.11
CA PHE A 87 -1.42 4.56 -13.47
C PHE A 87 -0.13 5.21 -13.94
N TYR A 88 0.14 5.11 -15.24
CA TYR A 88 1.34 5.65 -15.86
C TYR A 88 0.99 6.57 -17.01
N ASP A 89 1.76 7.63 -17.13
CA ASP A 89 1.83 8.53 -18.29
C ASP A 89 3.27 8.46 -18.82
N TRP A 90 3.46 7.72 -19.90
CA TRP A 90 4.78 7.52 -20.50
C TRP A 90 5.25 8.71 -21.34
N ASP A 91 4.32 9.58 -21.72
CA ASP A 91 4.56 10.78 -22.52
C ASP A 91 4.96 11.99 -21.66
N ASP A 92 4.97 11.82 -20.33
CA ASP A 92 5.36 12.89 -19.41
C ASP A 92 6.72 13.46 -19.76
N GLY A 93 6.77 14.78 -20.00
CA GLY A 93 7.98 15.53 -20.33
C GLY A 93 9.02 15.61 -19.20
N GLY A 94 8.66 15.13 -17.99
CA GLY A 94 9.54 15.00 -16.83
C GLY A 94 9.80 16.27 -16.05
N SER A 95 8.91 17.24 -16.14
CA SER A 95 8.97 18.45 -15.31
C SER A 95 7.70 18.60 -14.49
N GLY A 96 7.83 18.61 -13.17
CA GLY A 96 6.70 18.78 -12.25
C GLY A 96 5.96 17.47 -11.94
N ASP A 97 4.70 17.61 -11.55
CA ASP A 97 3.78 16.53 -11.25
C ASP A 97 3.21 15.95 -12.55
N CYS A 98 3.21 14.64 -12.68
CA CYS A 98 2.73 13.92 -13.86
C CYS A 98 1.19 13.94 -13.90
N THR A 99 0.61 14.77 -14.75
CA THR A 99 -0.85 15.02 -14.80
C THR A 99 -1.50 14.72 -16.16
N GLY A 100 -0.74 14.13 -17.09
CA GLY A 100 -1.20 13.83 -18.45
C GLY A 100 -2.25 12.72 -18.52
N TRP A 101 -2.60 12.32 -19.73
CA TRP A 101 -3.51 11.23 -20.00
C TRP A 101 -2.78 9.89 -19.86
N PRO A 102 -3.25 8.95 -19.04
CA PRO A 102 -2.51 7.72 -18.79
C PRO A 102 -2.62 6.72 -19.93
N GLU A 103 -1.51 6.10 -20.32
CA GLU A 103 -1.44 5.03 -21.33
C GLU A 103 -1.45 3.64 -20.72
N HIS A 104 -1.12 3.50 -19.44
CA HIS A 104 -0.98 2.18 -18.84
C HIS A 104 -1.45 2.14 -17.38
N VAL A 105 -1.73 0.92 -16.89
CA VAL A 105 -2.22 0.69 -15.53
C VAL A 105 -1.79 -0.69 -15.04
N GLY A 106 -1.52 -0.78 -13.73
CA GLY A 106 -1.19 -2.03 -13.05
C GLY A 106 -1.74 -2.10 -11.64
N ILE A 107 -1.50 -3.22 -10.97
CA ILE A 107 -1.89 -3.46 -9.58
C ILE A 107 -0.62 -3.59 -8.74
N VAL A 108 -0.48 -2.79 -7.71
CA VAL A 108 0.65 -2.89 -6.77
C VAL A 108 0.52 -4.17 -5.96
N VAL A 109 1.52 -5.04 -6.03
CA VAL A 109 1.53 -6.33 -5.30
C VAL A 109 2.49 -6.36 -4.12
N ASN A 110 3.42 -5.43 -4.06
CA ASN A 110 4.33 -5.26 -2.92
C ASN A 110 5.01 -3.90 -2.95
N VAL A 111 5.30 -3.35 -1.78
CA VAL A 111 6.13 -2.15 -1.62
C VAL A 111 7.16 -2.43 -0.53
N THR A 112 8.44 -2.34 -0.85
CA THR A 112 9.54 -2.63 0.09
C THR A 112 10.74 -1.73 -0.20
N GLY A 113 11.25 -1.05 0.82
CA GLY A 113 12.48 -0.25 0.71
C GLY A 113 12.40 0.84 -0.37
N GLY A 114 11.24 1.46 -0.55
CA GLY A 114 11.04 2.49 -1.58
C GLY A 114 10.86 1.95 -3.00
N ASN A 115 10.75 0.62 -3.17
CA ASN A 115 10.48 -0.01 -4.45
C ASN A 115 9.13 -0.71 -4.45
N MET A 116 8.44 -0.64 -5.57
CA MET A 116 7.18 -1.32 -5.83
C MET A 116 7.40 -2.52 -6.75
N LYS A 117 6.69 -3.60 -6.47
CA LYS A 117 6.45 -4.68 -7.43
C LYS A 117 5.01 -4.59 -7.89
N ILE A 118 4.78 -4.53 -9.18
CA ILE A 118 3.48 -4.29 -9.80
C ILE A 118 3.19 -5.45 -10.74
N ILE A 119 1.93 -5.92 -10.80
CA ILE A 119 1.48 -6.87 -11.81
C ILE A 119 0.65 -6.11 -12.84
N GLU A 120 0.95 -6.31 -14.11
CA GLU A 120 0.34 -5.61 -15.22
C GLU A 120 -0.20 -6.58 -16.27
N GLY A 121 -1.32 -6.26 -16.87
CA GLY A 121 -1.78 -6.85 -18.10
C GLY A 121 -1.24 -6.06 -19.29
N ASN A 122 -1.09 -6.70 -20.44
CA ASN A 122 -0.60 -6.11 -21.67
C ASN A 122 0.80 -5.46 -21.56
N LYS A 123 1.59 -5.87 -20.58
CA LYS A 123 3.00 -5.49 -20.51
C LYS A 123 3.81 -6.39 -21.42
N SER A 124 4.28 -5.86 -22.54
CA SER A 124 4.88 -6.65 -23.63
C SER A 124 3.98 -7.86 -23.98
N ASP A 125 2.73 -7.54 -24.30
CA ASP A 125 1.69 -8.48 -24.72
C ASP A 125 1.42 -9.65 -23.76
N SER A 126 1.71 -9.44 -22.48
CA SER A 126 1.58 -10.48 -21.45
C SER A 126 1.18 -9.94 -20.08
N VAL A 127 0.80 -10.87 -19.18
CA VAL A 127 0.72 -10.60 -17.75
C VAL A 127 2.10 -10.75 -17.14
N SER A 128 2.69 -9.63 -16.76
CA SER A 128 4.08 -9.58 -16.29
C SER A 128 4.23 -8.70 -15.06
N TYR A 129 5.33 -8.88 -14.35
CA TYR A 129 5.73 -7.97 -13.27
C TYR A 129 6.55 -6.80 -13.80
N ARG A 130 6.36 -5.65 -13.13
CA ARG A 130 7.25 -4.48 -13.18
C ARG A 130 7.80 -4.23 -11.79
N ASN A 131 9.08 -3.86 -11.71
CA ASN A 131 9.65 -3.24 -10.52
C ASN A 131 9.91 -1.76 -10.83
N MET A 132 9.53 -0.88 -9.90
CA MET A 132 9.66 0.56 -10.05
C MET A 132 9.87 1.20 -8.68
N ALA A 133 10.67 2.26 -8.61
CA ALA A 133 10.77 3.04 -7.37
C ALA A 133 9.48 3.80 -7.10
N VAL A 134 9.15 3.97 -5.82
CA VAL A 134 8.12 4.94 -5.40
C VAL A 134 8.55 6.32 -5.87
N ASN A 135 7.59 7.13 -6.30
CA ASN A 135 7.86 8.46 -6.87
C ASN A 135 8.72 8.44 -8.15
N SER A 136 8.58 7.40 -8.96
CA SER A 136 9.19 7.37 -10.30
C SER A 136 8.49 8.35 -11.23
N ARG A 137 9.26 8.91 -12.17
CA ARG A 137 8.88 9.96 -13.13
C ARG A 137 7.52 9.75 -13.82
N TYR A 138 7.23 8.54 -14.26
CA TYR A 138 6.06 8.24 -15.09
C TYR A 138 4.82 7.82 -14.31
N ILE A 139 4.81 8.02 -13.02
CA ILE A 139 3.65 7.70 -12.19
C ILE A 139 2.64 8.82 -12.32
N ARG A 140 1.48 8.51 -12.92
CA ARG A 140 0.36 9.44 -13.08
C ARG A 140 -0.45 9.63 -11.79
N GLY A 141 -0.42 8.66 -10.92
CA GLY A 141 -1.15 8.63 -9.66
C GLY A 141 -1.74 7.25 -9.36
N TYR A 142 -2.61 7.20 -8.35
CA TYR A 142 -3.11 5.93 -7.82
C TYR A 142 -4.61 5.94 -7.59
N GLY A 143 -5.28 4.85 -7.99
CA GLY A 143 -6.55 4.46 -7.40
C GLY A 143 -6.30 3.71 -6.09
N ALA A 144 -6.86 4.18 -4.99
CA ALA A 144 -6.75 3.58 -3.66
C ALA A 144 -8.08 2.95 -3.23
N PRO A 145 -8.35 1.68 -3.57
CA PRO A 145 -9.62 1.04 -3.28
C PRO A 145 -9.87 0.93 -1.77
N LYS A 146 -11.09 1.20 -1.34
CA LYS A 146 -11.48 1.17 0.07
C LYS A 146 -11.77 -0.25 0.54
N TYR A 147 -10.75 -1.11 0.60
CA TYR A 147 -10.88 -2.53 0.99
C TYR A 147 -11.52 -2.73 2.37
N SER A 148 -11.38 -1.78 3.30
CA SER A 148 -12.03 -1.84 4.61
C SER A 148 -13.56 -1.95 4.53
N LYS A 149 -14.18 -1.43 3.46
CA LYS A 149 -15.61 -1.58 3.22
C LYS A 149 -16.02 -3.01 2.87
N LYS A 150 -15.07 -3.85 2.44
CA LYS A 150 -15.28 -5.28 2.11
C LYS A 150 -14.95 -6.22 3.26
N ALA A 151 -14.32 -5.73 4.31
CA ALA A 151 -13.96 -6.51 5.49
C ALA A 151 -15.15 -6.80 6.43
N THR A 152 -16.41 -6.56 6.00
CA THR A 152 -17.60 -6.87 6.77
C THR A 152 -18.00 -8.32 6.56
N SER A 153 -17.81 -9.13 7.60
CA SER A 153 -18.57 -10.32 7.95
C SER A 153 -19.03 -11.22 6.80
N SER A 154 -18.21 -12.14 6.35
CA SER A 154 -18.73 -13.39 5.81
C SER A 154 -19.25 -14.22 6.98
N GLY A 155 -20.59 -14.22 7.09
CA GLY A 155 -21.31 -15.10 7.99
C GLY A 155 -20.97 -16.56 7.74
N SER A 156 -20.97 -17.27 8.82
CA SER A 156 -21.01 -18.70 8.99
C SER A 156 -21.64 -19.47 7.83
N ALA A 157 -20.85 -20.30 7.18
CA ALA A 157 -21.33 -21.52 6.55
C ALA A 157 -20.43 -22.63 7.08
N GLY A 158 -21.04 -23.51 7.86
CA GLY A 158 -20.37 -24.63 8.50
C GLY A 158 -19.77 -25.58 7.48
N ASN A 159 -18.61 -26.10 7.80
CA ASN A 159 -18.25 -27.47 7.48
C ASN A 159 -17.27 -28.04 8.51
N THR A 160 -17.55 -29.26 8.89
CA THR A 160 -16.91 -30.06 9.90
C THR A 160 -15.51 -30.53 9.51
N ALA A 161 -14.60 -30.41 10.44
CA ALA A 161 -13.48 -31.25 10.82
C ALA A 161 -12.39 -31.62 9.78
N ALA A 162 -11.23 -31.05 9.94
CA ALA A 162 -9.99 -31.80 10.06
C ALA A 162 -8.98 -30.98 10.85
N SER A 163 -8.44 -31.61 11.88
CA SER A 163 -7.47 -31.08 12.84
C SER A 163 -6.16 -30.70 12.19
N GLY A 164 -5.74 -29.45 12.37
CA GLY A 164 -4.44 -28.93 11.94
C GLY A 164 -4.28 -27.51 12.48
N SER A 165 -3.62 -27.41 13.63
CA SER A 165 -3.41 -26.17 14.38
C SER A 165 -2.65 -25.11 13.56
N SER A 166 -3.33 -24.05 13.15
CA SER A 166 -2.71 -22.73 12.95
C SER A 166 -3.82 -21.66 12.95
N GLY A 167 -3.94 -20.97 14.07
CA GLY A 167 -4.98 -19.99 14.33
C GLY A 167 -4.83 -18.74 13.48
N GLY A 168 -5.67 -18.60 12.48
CA GLY A 168 -5.94 -17.35 11.79
C GLY A 168 -7.16 -16.67 12.38
N SER A 169 -6.97 -15.72 13.27
CA SER A 169 -8.06 -14.94 13.85
C SER A 169 -8.52 -13.86 12.87
N SER A 170 -9.73 -13.98 12.36
CA SER A 170 -10.45 -12.93 11.63
C SER A 170 -11.02 -11.90 12.61
N GLY A 171 -10.14 -11.10 13.23
CA GLY A 171 -10.50 -10.01 14.12
C GLY A 171 -9.85 -8.72 13.69
N ALA A 172 -10.40 -7.59 14.12
CA ALA A 172 -9.75 -6.29 14.01
C ALA A 172 -8.31 -6.39 14.56
N LEU A 173 -7.34 -5.84 13.83
CA LEU A 173 -5.94 -5.90 14.24
C LEU A 173 -5.77 -5.22 15.59
N LYS A 174 -5.18 -5.93 16.54
CA LYS A 174 -5.00 -5.47 17.93
C LYS A 174 -3.95 -4.37 18.05
N TYR A 175 -2.96 -4.40 17.17
CA TYR A 175 -1.82 -3.47 17.18
C TYR A 175 -1.84 -2.59 15.95
N LYS A 176 -1.29 -1.37 16.06
CA LYS A 176 -1.19 -0.40 14.96
C LYS A 176 0.27 -0.16 14.55
N ILE A 177 0.48 0.38 13.37
CA ILE A 177 1.82 0.78 12.92
C ILE A 177 2.42 1.76 13.93
N GLY A 178 3.67 1.49 14.30
CA GLY A 178 4.42 2.26 15.29
C GLY A 178 4.41 1.65 16.69
N ASP A 179 3.49 0.77 17.02
CA ASP A 179 3.47 0.11 18.33
C ASP A 179 4.75 -0.72 18.53
N ILE A 180 5.29 -0.65 19.75
CA ILE A 180 6.37 -1.54 20.20
C ILE A 180 5.70 -2.73 20.89
N VAL A 181 5.95 -3.91 20.38
CA VAL A 181 5.34 -5.16 20.83
C VAL A 181 6.38 -6.13 21.37
N ASP A 182 5.96 -7.01 22.25
CA ASP A 182 6.78 -8.14 22.70
C ASP A 182 6.55 -9.31 21.75
N PHE A 183 7.47 -9.49 20.81
CA PHE A 183 7.48 -10.65 19.92
C PHE A 183 8.05 -11.85 20.64
N THR A 184 7.29 -12.93 20.71
CA THR A 184 7.63 -14.15 21.43
C THR A 184 7.89 -15.34 20.51
N GLY A 185 7.66 -15.17 19.21
CA GLY A 185 7.91 -16.21 18.21
C GLY A 185 9.38 -16.42 17.91
N SER A 186 9.69 -17.52 17.25
CA SER A 186 11.04 -17.86 16.76
C SER A 186 11.16 -17.81 15.24
N THR A 187 10.10 -17.37 14.56
CA THR A 187 10.00 -17.40 13.10
C THR A 187 9.30 -16.15 12.61
N HIS A 188 9.82 -15.57 11.52
CA HIS A 188 9.12 -14.58 10.71
C HIS A 188 9.01 -15.07 9.26
N TYR A 189 8.12 -14.47 8.50
CA TYR A 189 7.82 -14.87 7.13
C TYR A 189 8.18 -13.75 6.16
N THR A 190 8.52 -14.12 4.93
CA THR A 190 8.86 -13.17 3.87
C THR A 190 7.64 -12.47 3.27
N SER A 191 6.42 -12.93 3.61
CA SER A 191 5.16 -12.40 3.14
C SER A 191 4.08 -12.55 4.22
N SER A 192 3.06 -11.70 4.20
CA SER A 192 1.87 -11.81 5.04
C SER A 192 0.96 -12.99 4.66
N TYR A 193 1.15 -13.57 3.47
CA TYR A 193 0.35 -14.68 2.94
C TYR A 193 0.91 -16.04 3.36
N ALA A 194 0.06 -17.08 3.29
CA ALA A 194 0.45 -18.47 3.59
C ALA A 194 1.64 -18.99 2.76
N ALA A 195 1.88 -18.43 1.56
CA ALA A 195 3.03 -18.76 0.73
C ALA A 195 4.35 -18.07 1.17
N GLY A 196 4.34 -17.28 2.24
CA GLY A 196 5.53 -16.67 2.81
C GLY A 196 6.53 -17.72 3.29
N LYS A 197 7.82 -17.58 2.89
CA LYS A 197 8.87 -18.48 3.37
C LYS A 197 9.21 -18.14 4.82
N ALA A 198 9.23 -19.18 5.67
CA ALA A 198 9.63 -19.07 7.07
C ALA A 198 11.15 -18.84 7.19
N LYS A 199 11.54 -17.95 8.09
CA LYS A 199 12.94 -17.70 8.48
C LYS A 199 13.04 -17.64 9.99
N SER A 200 14.05 -18.26 10.55
CA SER A 200 14.30 -18.23 12.00
C SER A 200 14.73 -16.84 12.46
N CYS A 201 14.25 -16.46 13.64
CA CYS A 201 14.63 -15.21 14.30
C CYS A 201 14.56 -15.36 15.82
N LYS A 202 15.14 -14.40 16.54
CA LYS A 202 15.09 -14.36 18.01
C LYS A 202 13.91 -13.49 18.46
N PRO A 203 13.20 -13.88 19.55
CA PRO A 203 12.17 -13.07 20.16
C PRO A 203 12.73 -11.79 20.79
N GLY A 204 11.86 -10.86 21.17
CA GLY A 204 12.18 -9.63 21.87
C GLY A 204 11.33 -8.45 21.41
N LYS A 205 11.63 -7.24 21.87
CA LYS A 205 10.87 -6.05 21.48
C LYS A 205 11.07 -5.72 20.02
N ALA A 206 9.95 -5.45 19.35
CA ALA A 206 9.92 -5.12 17.93
C ALA A 206 8.84 -4.09 17.63
N LYS A 207 9.07 -3.27 16.63
CA LYS A 207 8.14 -2.25 16.15
C LYS A 207 7.25 -2.82 15.05
N VAL A 208 5.95 -2.58 15.13
CA VAL A 208 5.02 -2.85 14.04
C VAL A 208 5.25 -1.84 12.93
N THR A 209 5.63 -2.30 11.76
CA THR A 209 5.99 -1.45 10.62
C THR A 209 4.98 -1.51 9.48
N GLN A 210 4.24 -2.64 9.34
CA GLN A 210 3.16 -2.80 8.37
C GLN A 210 2.07 -3.70 8.95
N LEU A 211 0.87 -3.59 8.36
CA LEU A 211 -0.32 -4.37 8.72
C LEU A 211 -0.92 -5.02 7.48
N SER A 212 -1.41 -6.25 7.60
CA SER A 212 -2.09 -6.98 6.54
C SER A 212 -3.27 -7.75 7.14
N ALA A 213 -4.38 -7.06 7.36
CA ALA A 213 -5.57 -7.64 7.97
C ALA A 213 -6.11 -8.84 7.17
N GLY A 214 -6.58 -9.87 7.89
CA GLY A 214 -7.14 -11.05 7.25
C GLY A 214 -6.12 -12.03 6.65
N GLN A 215 -4.81 -11.73 6.77
CA GLN A 215 -3.76 -12.63 6.30
C GLN A 215 -3.23 -13.52 7.42
N PRO A 216 -2.67 -14.70 7.12
CA PRO A 216 -2.08 -15.60 8.12
C PRO A 216 -1.02 -14.94 8.99
N HIS A 217 -0.22 -14.03 8.42
CA HIS A 217 0.85 -13.30 9.11
C HIS A 217 0.55 -11.81 9.07
N PRO A 218 -0.35 -11.27 9.94
CA PRO A 218 -0.96 -9.97 9.75
C PRO A 218 -0.08 -8.78 10.17
N TYR A 219 1.04 -9.01 10.84
CA TYR A 219 1.92 -7.95 11.35
C TYR A 219 3.32 -8.08 10.77
N HIS A 220 3.84 -7.02 10.16
CA HIS A 220 5.26 -6.94 9.85
C HIS A 220 5.98 -6.27 11.01
N LEU A 221 6.97 -6.96 11.55
CA LEU A 221 7.78 -6.49 12.66
C LEU A 221 9.21 -6.21 12.23
N GLN A 222 9.79 -5.18 12.85
CA GLN A 222 11.20 -4.85 12.81
C GLN A 222 11.75 -4.82 14.23
N ALA A 223 12.78 -5.59 14.51
CA ALA A 223 13.44 -5.62 15.81
C ALA A 223 13.84 -4.23 16.29
N GLU A 224 13.57 -3.91 17.55
CA GLU A 224 14.06 -2.70 18.19
C GLU A 224 15.56 -2.83 18.52
N LYS A 225 16.30 -1.75 18.33
CA LYS A 225 17.76 -1.71 18.59
C LYS A 225 18.03 -2.04 20.06
N GLY A 226 18.89 -3.01 20.30
CA GLY A 226 19.25 -3.43 21.67
C GLY A 226 18.27 -4.36 22.36
N SER A 227 17.18 -4.77 21.71
CA SER A 227 16.18 -5.68 22.29
C SER A 227 16.57 -7.16 22.30
N GLY A 228 17.68 -7.51 21.66
CA GLY A 228 18.08 -8.91 21.45
C GLY A 228 17.27 -9.63 20.38
N SER A 229 16.17 -9.06 19.90
CA SER A 229 15.38 -9.60 18.80
C SER A 229 16.11 -9.48 17.46
N THR A 230 15.85 -10.41 16.57
CA THR A 230 16.30 -10.35 15.17
C THR A 230 15.15 -10.43 14.18
N VAL A 231 13.90 -10.21 14.65
CA VAL A 231 12.73 -10.26 13.77
C VAL A 231 12.78 -9.12 12.74
N SER A 232 12.60 -9.46 11.47
CA SER A 232 12.47 -8.51 10.36
C SER A 232 11.61 -9.16 9.28
N GLY A 233 10.29 -9.08 9.43
CA GLY A 233 9.35 -9.73 8.53
C GLY A 233 7.96 -9.88 9.15
N TRP A 234 7.12 -10.63 8.45
CA TRP A 234 5.74 -10.89 8.82
C TRP A 234 5.65 -11.98 9.89
N VAL A 235 4.75 -11.83 10.85
CA VAL A 235 4.56 -12.76 11.96
C VAL A 235 3.09 -13.07 12.21
N ASN A 236 2.82 -14.21 12.84
CA ASN A 236 1.47 -14.57 13.27
C ASN A 236 1.01 -13.65 14.40
N ALA A 237 -0.29 -13.36 14.47
CA ALA A 237 -0.85 -12.55 15.54
C ALA A 237 -0.63 -13.17 16.93
N GLY A 238 -0.64 -14.51 17.03
CA GLY A 238 -0.40 -15.25 18.25
C GLY A 238 1.03 -15.16 18.80
N ASP A 239 1.99 -14.77 17.97
CA ASP A 239 3.40 -14.62 18.33
C ASP A 239 3.71 -13.25 18.98
N ILE A 240 2.69 -12.43 19.19
CA ILE A 240 2.81 -11.12 19.83
C ILE A 240 2.08 -11.13 21.18
N LYS A 241 2.82 -10.90 22.25
CA LYS A 241 2.28 -10.77 23.62
C LYS A 241 2.48 -9.35 24.11
N GLY A 242 1.36 -8.61 24.21
CA GLY A 242 1.41 -7.24 24.71
C GLY A 242 1.91 -6.23 23.69
N ALA A 243 1.53 -5.00 23.91
CA ALA A 243 2.16 -3.82 23.30
C ALA A 243 2.37 -2.83 24.44
N THR A 244 3.55 -2.30 24.57
CA THR A 244 3.66 -0.95 25.07
C THR A 244 3.18 -0.07 23.94
N ALA A 245 2.03 0.59 24.11
CA ALA A 245 1.66 1.65 23.18
C ALA A 245 2.93 2.49 22.97
N ALA A 246 3.30 2.73 21.71
CA ALA A 246 4.37 3.68 21.41
C ALA A 246 4.10 4.84 22.35
N SER A 247 5.05 5.13 23.23
CA SER A 247 4.85 6.06 24.36
C SER A 247 4.00 7.23 23.82
N SER A 248 3.06 7.72 24.63
CA SER A 248 2.12 8.81 24.27
C SER A 248 2.80 10.10 23.78
N GLY A 249 4.05 10.00 23.38
CA GLY A 249 4.98 10.92 22.83
C GLY A 249 5.39 10.67 21.37
N ALA A 250 4.78 9.78 20.59
CA ALA A 250 5.13 9.65 19.18
C ALA A 250 4.46 10.73 18.34
N ILE A 251 5.27 11.43 17.55
CA ILE A 251 4.78 12.39 16.56
C ILE A 251 3.98 11.62 15.51
N ALA A 252 2.70 12.00 15.34
CA ALA A 252 1.76 11.35 14.42
C ALA A 252 0.93 12.40 13.67
N VAL A 253 0.35 12.02 12.54
CA VAL A 253 -0.56 12.88 11.77
C VAL A 253 -1.70 13.38 12.68
N GLY A 254 -2.02 14.66 12.59
CA GLY A 254 -3.01 15.36 13.44
C GLY A 254 -2.48 15.79 14.81
N LYS A 255 -1.29 15.38 15.22
CA LYS A 255 -0.68 15.85 16.47
C LYS A 255 -0.08 17.26 16.31
N THR A 256 -0.10 17.99 17.41
CA THR A 256 0.57 19.28 17.52
C THR A 256 2.00 19.08 17.98
N VAL A 257 2.95 19.66 17.27
CA VAL A 257 4.39 19.59 17.53
C VAL A 257 5.01 20.98 17.59
N LYS A 258 6.15 21.09 18.23
CA LYS A 258 7.04 22.26 18.13
C LYS A 258 8.30 21.91 17.38
N VAL A 259 8.81 22.83 16.58
CA VAL A 259 10.16 22.72 16.02
C VAL A 259 11.16 23.09 17.09
N LYS A 260 12.09 22.19 17.39
CA LYS A 260 13.13 22.40 18.43
C LYS A 260 13.96 23.64 18.12
N SER A 261 14.43 24.32 19.15
CA SER A 261 15.35 25.46 19.01
C SER A 261 16.68 25.08 18.36
N THR A 262 17.10 23.82 18.52
CA THR A 262 18.32 23.25 17.95
C THR A 262 18.19 22.85 16.48
N ALA A 263 16.98 22.81 15.92
CA ALA A 263 16.75 22.47 14.52
C ALA A 263 17.39 23.55 13.62
N THR A 264 18.20 23.12 12.66
CA THR A 264 18.93 24.04 11.77
C THR A 264 18.42 24.03 10.34
N LYS A 265 17.96 22.86 9.85
CA LYS A 265 17.57 22.67 8.45
C LYS A 265 16.23 21.93 8.34
N TYR A 266 15.43 22.34 7.37
CA TYR A 266 14.32 21.51 6.89
C TYR A 266 14.84 20.20 6.30
N ALA A 267 13.99 19.19 6.23
CA ALA A 267 14.33 17.92 5.59
C ALA A 267 14.66 18.06 4.09
N THR A 268 14.32 19.20 3.49
CA THR A 268 14.62 19.61 2.12
C THR A 268 15.95 20.40 1.98
N GLY A 269 16.67 20.60 3.10
CA GLY A 269 18.01 21.19 3.13
C GLY A 269 18.11 22.71 3.41
N GLN A 270 17.01 23.46 3.27
CA GLN A 270 16.98 24.89 3.54
C GLN A 270 17.11 25.18 5.04
N THR A 271 17.65 26.34 5.40
CA THR A 271 17.77 26.78 6.80
C THR A 271 16.40 27.07 7.41
N ILE A 272 16.15 26.54 8.61
CA ILE A 272 14.94 26.85 9.39
C ILE A 272 15.08 28.25 10.02
N PRO A 273 14.23 29.22 9.66
CA PRO A 273 14.25 30.54 10.25
C PRO A 273 13.91 30.50 11.75
N ASN A 274 14.45 31.44 12.53
CA ASN A 274 14.20 31.48 13.97
C ASN A 274 12.73 31.66 14.35
N TRP A 275 11.94 32.33 13.51
CA TRP A 275 10.49 32.50 13.74
C TRP A 275 9.68 31.21 13.65
N VAL A 276 10.22 30.16 13.06
CA VAL A 276 9.62 28.82 13.00
C VAL A 276 9.83 28.05 14.29
N LYS A 277 10.97 28.25 14.94
CA LYS A 277 11.39 27.49 16.12
C LYS A 277 10.52 27.79 17.33
N GLY A 278 10.21 26.79 18.12
CA GLY A 278 9.42 26.87 19.35
C GLY A 278 7.91 27.13 19.16
N LYS A 279 7.44 27.35 17.93
CA LYS A 279 6.03 27.48 17.62
C LYS A 279 5.35 26.14 17.42
N LYS A 280 4.03 26.11 17.63
CA LYS A 280 3.18 24.93 17.48
C LYS A 280 2.73 24.78 16.03
N TYR A 281 2.79 23.55 15.52
CA TYR A 281 2.40 23.18 14.16
C TYR A 281 1.63 21.86 14.19
N THR A 282 0.69 21.70 13.27
CA THR A 282 -0.05 20.45 13.09
C THR A 282 0.69 19.56 12.12
N VAL A 283 0.96 18.31 12.49
CA VAL A 283 1.51 17.31 11.57
C VAL A 283 0.44 16.93 10.57
N GLN A 284 0.64 17.32 9.32
CA GLN A 284 -0.26 17.00 8.21
C GLN A 284 0.04 15.64 7.61
N GLN A 285 1.32 15.29 7.50
CA GLN A 285 1.77 14.03 6.91
C GLN A 285 3.08 13.56 7.55
N ILE A 286 3.32 12.25 7.57
CA ILE A 286 4.62 11.66 7.94
C ILE A 286 5.09 10.79 6.78
N ASN A 287 6.37 10.98 6.40
CA ASN A 287 7.03 10.17 5.40
C ASN A 287 8.42 9.79 5.90
N GLY A 288 8.60 8.52 6.26
CA GLY A 288 9.83 8.00 6.86
C GLY A 288 10.22 8.76 8.13
N SER A 289 11.38 9.39 8.15
CA SER A 289 11.91 10.15 9.30
C SER A 289 11.50 11.63 9.32
N ARG A 290 10.55 12.09 8.51
CA ARG A 290 10.16 13.50 8.37
C ARG A 290 8.64 13.68 8.46
N ALA A 291 8.21 14.83 8.98
CA ALA A 291 6.82 15.27 9.07
C ALA A 291 6.60 16.54 8.24
N LEU A 292 5.51 16.60 7.49
CA LEU A 292 5.01 17.81 6.85
C LEU A 292 4.18 18.59 7.88
N LEU A 293 4.58 19.84 8.13
CA LEU A 293 3.90 20.75 9.03
C LEU A 293 2.91 21.63 8.25
N LYS A 294 1.63 21.52 8.57
CA LYS A 294 0.51 22.12 7.83
C LYS A 294 0.65 23.63 7.63
N GLU A 295 0.93 24.36 8.70
CA GLU A 295 0.89 25.84 8.74
C GLU A 295 2.07 26.50 7.99
N ILE A 296 3.12 25.74 7.76
CA ILE A 296 4.32 26.23 7.03
C ILE A 296 4.61 25.41 5.77
N THR A 297 3.79 24.40 5.47
CA THR A 297 3.89 23.52 4.29
C THR A 297 5.34 23.04 4.06
N SER A 298 6.03 22.68 5.14
CA SER A 298 7.46 22.34 5.09
C SER A 298 7.74 21.02 5.81
N TRP A 299 8.65 20.24 5.24
CA TRP A 299 9.11 18.99 5.81
C TRP A 299 10.21 19.22 6.85
N VAL A 300 10.00 18.72 8.08
CA VAL A 300 10.95 18.76 9.18
C VAL A 300 11.26 17.33 9.63
N ASN A 301 12.53 17.04 9.93
CA ASN A 301 12.89 15.72 10.44
C ASN A 301 12.21 15.47 11.81
N LEU A 302 11.75 14.25 12.04
CA LEU A 302 11.08 13.89 13.31
C LEU A 302 11.98 14.12 14.53
N GLY A 303 13.31 13.96 14.36
CA GLY A 303 14.30 14.26 15.40
C GLY A 303 14.36 15.73 15.82
N ASP A 304 13.92 16.64 14.95
CA ASP A 304 13.89 18.09 15.15
C ASP A 304 12.57 18.62 15.69
N LEU A 305 11.62 17.69 15.98
CA LEU A 305 10.30 17.99 16.52
C LEU A 305 10.14 17.47 17.94
N GLU A 306 9.29 18.13 18.71
CA GLU A 306 8.81 17.67 20.02
C GLU A 306 7.29 17.82 20.08
N LEU A 307 6.63 16.91 20.80
CA LEU A 307 5.18 17.02 21.04
C LEU A 307 4.87 18.23 21.91
N SER A 308 3.76 18.86 21.63
CA SER A 308 3.34 20.09 22.33
C SER A 308 2.00 19.93 23.01
#